data_7b6b5da0bd583e839a8475b8a5a27e47
#
_entry.id   7b6b5da0bd583e839a8475b8a5a27e47
#
_cell.length_a   1.000
_cell.length_b   1.000
_cell.length_c   1.000
_cell.angle_alpha   90.00
_cell.angle_beta   90.00
_cell.angle_gamma   90.00
#
_symmetry.space_group_name_H-M   'P 1'
#
loop_
_entity.id
_entity.type
_entity.pdbx_description
1 polymer ?
#
loop_
_entity_poly.entity_id
_entity_poly.type
_entity_poly.pdbx_seq_one_letter_code
_entity_poly.pdbx_strand_id
1 'polypeptide(L)'
;MKYSVKCHCGEIAVEMEHDPMMQFMCHCSICHQRIGTSISALAWPEHEINITGSLKSYKIVGGSGMDMYYYYCPSCSCFIYNKPDLLEGMAYIPAGLLGDQIEFKPAIEFRSGNRPNLMH
;
A
#
# COMPACT_ATOMS: atom_id res chain seq x y z
N MET A 1 9.10 -3.25 18.14
CA MET A 1 8.33 -2.82 16.96
C MET A 1 6.85 -3.20 17.14
N LYS A 2 5.95 -2.40 16.62
CA LYS A 2 4.51 -2.67 16.76
C LYS A 2 3.97 -3.59 15.67
N TYR A 3 4.46 -3.42 14.43
CA TYR A 3 4.03 -4.23 13.30
C TYR A 3 5.23 -4.73 12.51
N SER A 4 5.11 -5.93 11.97
CA SER A 4 6.15 -6.56 11.16
C SER A 4 5.50 -7.29 9.99
N VAL A 5 6.01 -7.05 8.79
CA VAL A 5 5.50 -7.63 7.54
C VAL A 5 6.66 -8.25 6.78
N LYS A 6 6.41 -9.40 6.15
CA LYS A 6 7.35 -10.02 5.22
C LYS A 6 6.64 -10.29 3.90
N CYS A 7 7.38 -10.20 2.80
CA CYS A 7 6.86 -10.63 1.51
C CYS A 7 6.71 -12.15 1.48
N HIS A 8 6.06 -12.67 0.45
CA HIS A 8 5.77 -14.09 0.33
C HIS A 8 7.02 -14.98 0.43
N CYS A 9 8.13 -14.58 -0.20
CA CYS A 9 9.38 -15.34 -0.15
C CYS A 9 10.25 -15.04 1.08
N GLY A 10 9.90 -14.02 1.86
CA GLY A 10 10.66 -13.65 3.05
C GLY A 10 11.87 -12.75 2.82
N GLU A 11 12.21 -12.43 1.56
CA GLU A 11 13.38 -11.61 1.25
C GLU A 11 13.25 -10.18 1.74
N ILE A 12 12.04 -9.62 1.69
CA ILE A 12 11.77 -8.26 2.12
C ILE A 12 11.04 -8.29 3.46
N ALA A 13 11.50 -7.47 4.39
CA ALA A 13 10.83 -7.28 5.67
C ALA A 13 10.57 -5.79 5.90
N VAL A 14 9.42 -5.46 6.47
CA VAL A 14 9.04 -4.09 6.79
C VAL A 14 8.58 -4.05 8.25
N GLU A 15 9.09 -3.09 8.99
CA GLU A 15 8.75 -2.93 10.41
C GLU A 15 8.28 -1.52 10.69
N MET A 16 7.26 -1.38 11.52
CA MET A 16 6.70 -0.10 11.94
C MET A 16 6.55 -0.08 13.46
N GLU A 17 6.94 1.05 14.07
CA GLU A 17 6.86 1.24 15.52
C GLU A 17 5.53 1.85 15.97
N HIS A 18 4.82 2.52 15.05
CA HIS A 18 3.62 3.28 15.36
C HIS A 18 2.42 2.78 14.58
N ASP A 19 1.23 3.17 15.02
CA ASP A 19 0.01 2.93 14.27
C ASP A 19 0.00 3.73 12.97
N PRO A 20 -0.71 3.25 11.93
CA PRO A 20 -0.85 4.03 10.71
C PRO A 20 -1.62 5.32 10.99
N MET A 21 -1.28 6.36 10.24
CA MET A 21 -1.98 7.64 10.32
C MET A 21 -3.39 7.55 9.77
N MET A 22 -3.62 6.64 8.83
CA MET A 22 -4.88 6.56 8.10
C MET A 22 -5.11 5.14 7.60
N GLN A 23 -6.37 4.71 7.61
CA GLN A 23 -6.81 3.47 6.99
C GLN A 23 -7.88 3.81 5.97
N PHE A 24 -7.76 3.28 4.76
CA PHE A 24 -8.68 3.64 3.70
C PHE A 24 -8.80 2.56 2.62
N MET A 25 -9.89 2.67 1.84
CA MET A 25 -10.06 1.91 0.60
C MET A 25 -9.84 2.85 -0.58
N CYS A 26 -9.08 2.41 -1.57
CA CYS A 26 -8.90 3.16 -2.80
C CYS A 26 -9.49 2.38 -3.97
N HIS A 27 -10.47 2.99 -4.65
CA HIS A 27 -11.19 2.39 -5.76
C HIS A 27 -10.78 2.96 -7.12
N CYS A 28 -9.59 3.55 -7.22
CA CYS A 28 -9.16 4.18 -8.47
C CYS A 28 -8.93 3.15 -9.57
N SER A 29 -9.05 3.59 -10.83
CA SER A 29 -8.90 2.70 -11.98
C SER A 29 -7.49 2.10 -12.08
N ILE A 30 -6.48 2.81 -11.60
CA ILE A 30 -5.10 2.32 -11.57
C ILE A 30 -4.98 1.15 -10.60
N CYS A 31 -5.60 1.25 -9.40
CA CYS A 31 -5.62 0.15 -8.44
C CYS A 31 -6.31 -1.07 -9.03
N HIS A 32 -7.46 -0.88 -9.68
CA HIS A 32 -8.20 -1.97 -10.31
C HIS A 32 -7.38 -2.65 -11.40
N GLN A 33 -6.68 -1.88 -12.21
CA GLN A 33 -5.87 -2.41 -13.30
C GLN A 33 -4.65 -3.19 -12.78
N ARG A 34 -4.01 -2.68 -11.73
CA ARG A 34 -2.79 -3.30 -11.21
C ARG A 34 -3.05 -4.52 -10.34
N ILE A 35 -4.13 -4.53 -9.60
CA ILE A 35 -4.39 -5.54 -8.56
C ILE A 35 -5.62 -6.38 -8.89
N GLY A 36 -6.49 -5.89 -9.75
CA GLY A 36 -7.74 -6.56 -10.11
C GLY A 36 -8.91 -6.23 -9.20
N THR A 37 -8.69 -5.38 -8.22
CA THR A 37 -9.72 -4.94 -7.29
C THR A 37 -9.29 -3.62 -6.66
N SER A 38 -10.13 -3.08 -5.78
CA SER A 38 -9.76 -1.94 -4.95
C SER A 38 -8.72 -2.35 -3.91
N ILE A 39 -7.92 -1.40 -3.45
CA ILE A 39 -6.90 -1.68 -2.45
C ILE A 39 -7.35 -1.23 -1.08
N SER A 40 -7.15 -2.09 -0.09
CA SER A 40 -7.24 -1.74 1.32
C SER A 40 -5.85 -1.28 1.76
N ALA A 41 -5.72 -0.06 2.24
CA ALA A 41 -4.42 0.53 2.47
C ALA A 41 -4.31 1.14 3.86
N LEU A 42 -3.08 1.11 4.36
CA LEU A 42 -2.68 1.75 5.60
C LEU A 42 -1.57 2.74 5.27
N ALA A 43 -1.69 3.96 5.79
CA ALA A 43 -0.73 5.03 5.47
C ALA A 43 0.17 5.34 6.65
N TRP A 44 1.47 5.34 6.40
CA TRP A 44 2.49 5.81 7.34
C TRP A 44 3.33 6.89 6.68
N PRO A 45 3.91 7.83 7.46
CA PRO A 45 5.01 8.62 6.93
C PRO A 45 6.15 7.69 6.49
N GLU A 46 6.73 7.94 5.34
CA GLU A 46 7.76 7.04 4.79
C GLU A 46 8.93 6.84 5.75
N HIS A 47 9.31 7.89 6.49
CA HIS A 47 10.43 7.81 7.43
C HIS A 47 10.12 6.93 8.66
N GLU A 48 8.86 6.54 8.88
CA GLU A 48 8.47 5.68 10.00
C GLU A 48 8.43 4.20 9.64
N ILE A 49 8.68 3.85 8.39
CA ILE A 49 8.78 2.45 7.98
C ILE A 49 10.25 2.05 7.81
N ASN A 50 10.60 0.89 8.34
CA ASN A 50 11.95 0.34 8.24
C ASN A 50 11.93 -0.86 7.31
N ILE A 51 12.65 -0.77 6.20
CA ILE A 51 12.64 -1.80 5.17
C ILE A 51 13.99 -2.51 5.16
N THR A 52 13.96 -3.84 5.21
CA THR A 52 15.12 -4.71 5.04
C THR A 52 14.99 -5.42 3.69
N GLY A 53 16.06 -5.39 2.91
CA GLY A 53 16.09 -5.96 1.58
C GLY A 53 16.00 -4.89 0.49
N SER A 54 16.27 -5.30 -0.74
CA SER A 54 16.27 -4.39 -1.90
C SER A 54 15.00 -4.58 -2.70
N LEU A 55 14.23 -3.50 -2.83
CA LEU A 55 12.98 -3.49 -3.58
C LEU A 55 13.21 -3.06 -5.02
N LYS A 56 12.37 -3.52 -5.92
CA LYS A 56 12.22 -2.95 -7.26
C LYS A 56 11.09 -1.93 -7.23
N SER A 57 11.18 -0.96 -8.12
CA SER A 57 10.15 0.06 -8.25
C SER A 57 9.61 0.13 -9.66
N TYR A 58 8.35 0.52 -9.79
CA TYR A 58 7.69 0.77 -11.05
C TYR A 58 7.03 2.14 -10.97
N LYS A 59 7.44 3.04 -11.87
CA LYS A 59 6.93 4.41 -11.91
C LYS A 59 5.78 4.51 -12.89
N ILE A 60 4.70 5.17 -12.47
CA ILE A 60 3.57 5.51 -13.34
C ILE A 60 3.20 6.97 -13.11
N VAL A 61 2.42 7.50 -14.05
CA VAL A 61 1.81 8.82 -13.87
C VAL A 61 0.44 8.60 -13.20
N GLY A 62 0.26 9.19 -12.02
CA GLY A 62 -1.00 9.11 -11.29
C GLY A 62 -2.09 9.97 -11.88
N GLY A 63 -3.28 9.90 -11.30
CA GLY A 63 -4.44 10.68 -11.76
C GLY A 63 -4.27 12.18 -11.66
N SER A 64 -3.33 12.65 -10.82
CA SER A 64 -3.01 14.07 -10.69
C SER A 64 -2.04 14.59 -11.75
N GLY A 65 -1.47 13.71 -12.57
CA GLY A 65 -0.40 14.03 -13.51
C GLY A 65 0.99 13.98 -12.93
N MET A 66 1.13 13.66 -11.64
CA MET A 66 2.41 13.53 -10.95
C MET A 66 2.85 12.08 -10.90
N ASP A 67 4.15 11.87 -10.72
CA ASP A 67 4.71 10.52 -10.65
C ASP A 67 4.28 9.77 -9.39
N MET A 68 3.94 8.49 -9.55
CA MET A 68 3.68 7.55 -8.48
C MET A 68 4.65 6.39 -8.59
N TYR A 69 5.06 5.84 -7.44
CA TYR A 69 6.00 4.73 -7.41
C TYR A 69 5.38 3.56 -6.64
N TYR A 70 5.46 2.36 -7.25
CA TYR A 70 5.08 1.10 -6.61
C TYR A 70 6.34 0.30 -6.33
N TYR A 71 6.45 -0.23 -5.11
CA TYR A 71 7.62 -0.99 -4.68
C TYR A 71 7.22 -2.43 -4.42
N TYR A 72 8.00 -3.35 -4.94
CA TYR A 72 7.71 -4.78 -4.83
C TYR A 72 8.99 -5.60 -4.68
N CYS A 73 8.82 -6.84 -4.17
CA CYS A 73 9.92 -7.77 -4.03
C CYS A 73 10.38 -8.25 -5.41
N PRO A 74 11.69 -8.16 -5.71
CA PRO A 74 12.19 -8.58 -7.02
C PRO A 74 12.10 -10.10 -7.25
N SER A 75 12.02 -10.88 -6.18
CA SER A 75 12.02 -12.35 -6.26
C SER A 75 10.63 -12.95 -6.34
N CYS A 76 9.68 -12.47 -5.52
CA CYS A 76 8.34 -13.03 -5.50
C CYS A 76 7.26 -12.08 -6.03
N SER A 77 7.63 -10.87 -6.43
CA SER A 77 6.73 -9.85 -6.98
C SER A 77 5.66 -9.35 -6.00
N CYS A 78 5.80 -9.67 -4.71
CA CYS A 78 4.86 -9.20 -3.71
C CYS A 78 4.86 -7.67 -3.66
N PHE A 79 3.68 -7.07 -3.76
CA PHE A 79 3.54 -5.62 -3.65
C PHE A 79 3.69 -5.22 -2.18
N ILE A 80 4.64 -4.34 -1.90
CA ILE A 80 4.98 -3.94 -0.52
C ILE A 80 4.36 -2.61 -0.16
N TYR A 81 4.62 -1.57 -0.96
CA TYR A 81 4.01 -0.27 -0.70
C TYR A 81 4.08 0.61 -1.94
N ASN A 82 3.29 1.69 -1.93
CA ASN A 82 3.41 2.71 -2.96
C ASN A 82 3.56 4.09 -2.34
N LYS A 83 4.23 4.98 -3.07
CA LYS A 83 4.29 6.40 -2.75
C LYS A 83 3.22 7.09 -3.56
N PRO A 84 2.21 7.71 -2.91
CA PRO A 84 1.13 8.37 -3.64
C PRO A 84 1.62 9.64 -4.32
N ASP A 85 0.94 10.00 -5.40
CA ASP A 85 1.28 11.18 -6.19
C ASP A 85 0.87 12.50 -5.50
N LEU A 86 -0.14 12.47 -4.62
CA LEU A 86 -0.69 13.67 -4.00
C LEU A 86 -0.18 13.95 -2.58
N LEU A 87 0.34 12.94 -1.89
CA LEU A 87 0.78 13.06 -0.51
C LEU A 87 2.26 12.70 -0.39
N GLU A 88 3.10 13.67 -0.72
CA GLU A 88 4.55 13.50 -0.64
C GLU A 88 4.97 13.10 0.78
N GLY A 89 5.93 12.17 0.86
CA GLY A 89 6.45 11.69 2.14
C GLY A 89 5.62 10.59 2.79
N MET A 90 4.54 10.14 2.18
CA MET A 90 3.71 9.06 2.69
C MET A 90 4.00 7.74 1.98
N ALA A 91 3.78 6.65 2.70
CA ALA A 91 3.86 5.29 2.15
C ALA A 91 2.54 4.58 2.44
N TYR A 92 1.95 3.98 1.39
CA TYR A 92 0.71 3.21 1.51
C TYR A 92 1.04 1.73 1.43
N ILE A 93 0.78 1.01 2.53
CA ILE A 93 1.02 -0.44 2.63
C ILE A 93 -0.32 -1.17 2.54
N PRO A 94 -0.44 -2.21 1.70
CA PRO A 94 -1.68 -3.01 1.66
C PRO A 94 -2.00 -3.60 3.04
N ALA A 95 -3.23 -3.39 3.50
CA ALA A 95 -3.64 -3.84 4.83
C ALA A 95 -3.55 -5.37 4.97
N GLY A 96 -3.76 -6.10 3.88
CA GLY A 96 -3.69 -7.55 3.90
C GLY A 96 -2.32 -8.10 4.27
N LEU A 97 -1.24 -7.33 4.07
CA LEU A 97 0.10 -7.77 4.46
C LEU A 97 0.27 -7.86 5.97
N LEU A 98 -0.50 -7.09 6.72
CA LEU A 98 -0.44 -7.13 8.17
C LEU A 98 -1.28 -8.27 8.77
N GLY A 99 -2.21 -8.82 8.00
CA GLY A 99 -3.07 -9.90 8.47
C GLY A 99 -3.79 -9.53 9.76
N ASP A 100 -3.66 -10.37 10.78
CA ASP A 100 -4.35 -10.21 12.06
C ASP A 100 -3.66 -9.22 13.00
N GLN A 101 -2.55 -8.63 12.61
CA GLN A 101 -1.84 -7.67 13.48
C GLN A 101 -2.63 -6.37 13.68
N ILE A 102 -3.54 -6.05 12.77
CA ILE A 102 -4.36 -4.85 12.86
C ILE A 102 -5.78 -5.17 12.42
N GLU A 103 -6.75 -4.54 13.06
CA GLU A 103 -8.14 -4.60 12.61
C GLU A 103 -8.34 -3.50 11.56
N PHE A 104 -8.63 -3.90 10.33
CA PHE A 104 -8.81 -2.92 9.25
C PHE A 104 -10.19 -2.30 9.33
N LYS A 105 -10.23 -1.00 9.67
CA LYS A 105 -11.46 -0.20 9.74
C LYS A 105 -11.28 1.05 8.91
N PRO A 106 -11.57 1.00 7.61
CA PRO A 106 -11.36 2.17 6.75
C PRO A 106 -12.32 3.29 7.13
N ALA A 107 -11.77 4.46 7.43
CA ALA A 107 -12.53 5.67 7.71
C ALA A 107 -12.87 6.44 6.43
N ILE A 108 -12.14 6.18 5.34
CA ILE A 108 -12.22 6.93 4.10
C ILE A 108 -12.23 5.95 2.92
N GLU A 109 -13.03 6.27 1.89
CA GLU A 109 -12.98 5.56 0.62
C GLU A 109 -12.67 6.59 -0.47
N PHE A 110 -11.54 6.40 -1.16
CA PHE A 110 -11.16 7.25 -2.28
C PHE A 110 -11.79 6.69 -3.57
N ARG A 111 -12.37 7.57 -4.38
CA ARG A 111 -12.99 7.24 -5.66
C ARG A 111 -14.04 6.14 -5.53
N SER A 112 -14.92 6.28 -4.55
CA SER A 112 -15.97 5.30 -4.25
C SER A 112 -16.93 5.05 -5.44
N GLY A 113 -17.04 6.01 -6.38
CA GLY A 113 -17.82 5.83 -7.61
C GLY A 113 -17.29 4.72 -8.52
N ASN A 114 -16.05 4.29 -8.34
CA ASN A 114 -15.44 3.20 -9.10
C ASN A 114 -15.50 1.85 -8.36
N ARG A 115 -16.23 1.79 -7.26
CA ARG A 115 -16.34 0.56 -6.46
C ARG A 115 -16.87 -0.58 -7.31
N PRO A 116 -16.14 -1.72 -7.42
CA PRO A 116 -16.61 -2.84 -8.24
C PRO A 116 -17.82 -3.54 -7.61
N ASN A 117 -18.67 -4.12 -8.44
CA ASN A 117 -19.89 -4.80 -7.98
C ASN A 117 -19.63 -5.96 -7.03
N LEU A 118 -18.45 -6.55 -7.09
CA LEU A 118 -18.08 -7.66 -6.20
C LEU A 118 -17.77 -7.20 -4.77
N MET A 119 -17.68 -5.90 -4.53
CA MET A 119 -17.37 -5.32 -3.22
C MET A 119 -18.63 -4.69 -2.61
N HIS A 120 -19.37 -5.47 -1.88
CA HIS A 120 -20.61 -5.03 -1.26
C HIS A 120 -20.48 -4.85 0.23
#